data_3c9de3e9dca8faf9c0720acaf9315cca
#
_entry.id   3c9de3e9dca8faf9c0720acaf9315cca
#
_cell.length_a   1.000
_cell.length_b   1.000
_cell.length_c   1.000
_cell.angle_alpha   90.00
_cell.angle_beta   90.00
_cell.angle_gamma   90.00
#
_symmetry.space_group_name_H-M   'P 1'
#
loop_
_entity.id
_entity.type
_entity.pdbx_description
1 polymer ?
#
loop_
_entity_poly.entity_id
_entity_poly.type
_entity_poly.pdbx_seq_one_letter_code
_entity_poly.pdbx_strand_id
1 'polypeptide(L)'
;DVLGSRGLGDVYKRQGILCLEEYEHAKARGANIIAEIAGYGATGDAYHMTSPSPTGEAAAHAMKYAYEEAGLKPEQVNYINAHGTSTGLNDKYETTAIKLALGEEAARKTVINSTKSMTGHLLGAAGGMEAIVTALSVQNDFVHKTINYTTPDPECDLDYCVEGNREMPVYAALSNSLGFGGHNATICIKKCD
;
A
#
# COMPACT_ATOMS: atom_id res chain seq x y z
N ASP A 1 33.33 -2.09 2.17
CA ASP A 1 32.34 -1.82 1.14
C ASP A 1 30.94 -2.09 1.67
N VAL A 2 30.34 -1.04 2.17
CA VAL A 2 29.01 -1.11 2.78
C VAL A 2 27.95 -1.41 1.72
N LEU A 3 28.15 -1.04 0.48
CA LEU A 3 27.23 -1.29 -0.63
C LEU A 3 27.33 -2.73 -1.16
N GLY A 4 28.53 -3.31 -1.23
CA GLY A 4 28.72 -4.69 -1.68
C GLY A 4 28.17 -5.70 -0.70
N SER A 5 28.45 -5.53 0.59
CA SER A 5 27.92 -6.42 1.62
C SER A 5 26.40 -6.26 1.82
N ARG A 6 25.88 -5.05 1.66
CA ARG A 6 24.42 -4.80 1.67
C ARG A 6 23.75 -5.37 0.43
N GLY A 7 24.37 -5.29 -0.75
CA GLY A 7 23.79 -5.81 -1.98
C GLY A 7 23.51 -7.32 -1.95
N LEU A 8 24.39 -8.10 -1.38
CA LEU A 8 24.19 -9.55 -1.30
C LEU A 8 23.50 -10.01 -0.01
N GLY A 9 23.86 -9.42 1.13
CA GLY A 9 23.29 -9.80 2.43
C GLY A 9 21.86 -9.28 2.64
N ASP A 10 21.56 -8.10 2.16
CA ASP A 10 20.27 -7.46 2.35
C ASP A 10 19.19 -7.93 1.36
N VAL A 11 19.57 -8.35 0.16
CA VAL A 11 18.60 -8.81 -0.85
C VAL A 11 17.85 -10.04 -0.39
N TYR A 12 18.54 -11.06 0.14
CA TYR A 12 17.86 -12.26 0.59
C TYR A 12 17.26 -12.15 2.00
N LYS A 13 17.67 -11.16 2.80
CA LYS A 13 17.05 -10.85 4.10
C LYS A 13 15.83 -9.95 4.00
N ARG A 14 15.63 -9.35 2.83
CA ARG A 14 14.54 -8.42 2.54
C ARG A 14 13.65 -9.04 1.45
N GLN A 15 12.95 -10.09 1.81
CA GLN A 15 12.04 -10.79 0.91
C GLN A 15 10.63 -10.83 1.53
N GLY A 16 9.62 -10.70 0.69
CA GLY A 16 8.24 -11.04 1.00
C GLY A 16 7.85 -12.23 0.12
N ILE A 17 7.48 -13.34 0.72
CA ILE A 17 7.04 -14.55 0.01
C ILE A 17 5.59 -14.80 0.37
N LEU A 18 4.72 -14.83 -0.66
CA LEU A 18 3.33 -15.19 -0.52
C LEU A 18 3.06 -16.47 -1.30
N CYS A 19 2.29 -17.37 -0.72
CA CYS A 19 1.72 -18.51 -1.43
C CYS A 19 0.38 -18.08 -2.03
N LEU A 20 0.34 -17.95 -3.35
CA LEU A 20 -0.87 -17.61 -4.09
C LEU A 20 -1.49 -18.88 -4.65
N GLU A 21 -2.79 -19.01 -4.49
CA GLU A 21 -3.56 -20.17 -4.92
C GLU A 21 -4.91 -19.71 -5.45
N GLU A 22 -5.43 -20.40 -6.44
CA GLU A 22 -6.77 -20.15 -6.95
C GLU A 22 -7.79 -20.45 -5.84
N TYR A 23 -8.80 -19.58 -5.70
CA TYR A 23 -9.72 -19.55 -4.56
C TYR A 23 -10.48 -20.88 -4.38
N GLU A 24 -11.11 -21.41 -5.44
CA GLU A 24 -11.89 -22.65 -5.36
C GLU A 24 -11.00 -23.88 -5.08
N HIS A 25 -9.77 -23.86 -5.60
CA HIS A 25 -8.79 -24.90 -5.30
C HIS A 25 -8.37 -24.88 -3.82
N ALA A 26 -8.05 -23.71 -3.29
CA ALA A 26 -7.71 -23.54 -1.88
C ALA A 26 -8.85 -23.99 -0.96
N LYS A 27 -10.07 -23.60 -1.30
CA LYS A 27 -11.29 -23.94 -0.56
C LYS A 27 -11.58 -25.45 -0.61
N ALA A 28 -11.45 -26.06 -1.78
CA ALA A 28 -11.69 -27.50 -1.96
C ALA A 28 -10.78 -28.39 -1.11
N ARG A 29 -9.53 -27.98 -0.86
CA ARG A 29 -8.59 -28.69 0.02
C ARG A 29 -8.64 -28.28 1.49
N GLY A 30 -9.55 -27.37 1.86
CA GLY A 30 -9.69 -26.85 3.22
C GLY A 30 -8.52 -25.96 3.68
N ALA A 31 -7.93 -25.19 2.78
CA ALA A 31 -6.85 -24.26 3.11
C ALA A 31 -7.34 -23.16 4.07
N ASN A 32 -6.45 -22.71 4.96
CA ASN A 32 -6.68 -21.50 5.72
C ASN A 32 -6.34 -20.28 4.81
N ILE A 33 -7.35 -19.70 4.21
CA ILE A 33 -7.20 -18.53 3.34
C ILE A 33 -7.08 -17.28 4.22
N ILE A 34 -6.00 -16.53 4.04
CA ILE A 34 -5.71 -15.33 4.84
C ILE A 34 -6.50 -14.13 4.31
N ALA A 35 -6.43 -13.91 3.01
CA ALA A 35 -7.11 -12.82 2.31
C ALA A 35 -7.14 -13.12 0.80
N GLU A 36 -7.89 -12.36 0.05
CA GLU A 36 -7.96 -12.43 -1.41
C GLU A 36 -7.20 -11.26 -2.02
N ILE A 37 -6.29 -11.52 -2.95
CA ILE A 37 -5.76 -10.50 -3.86
C ILE A 37 -6.79 -10.35 -4.96
N ALA A 38 -7.60 -9.31 -4.84
CA ALA A 38 -8.82 -9.15 -5.63
C ALA A 38 -8.65 -8.23 -6.85
N GLY A 39 -7.59 -7.42 -6.86
CA GLY A 39 -7.36 -6.52 -7.98
C GLY A 39 -5.95 -5.96 -8.02
N TYR A 40 -5.57 -5.47 -9.18
CA TYR A 40 -4.28 -4.92 -9.48
C TYR A 40 -4.38 -3.71 -10.42
N GLY A 41 -3.55 -2.71 -10.20
CA GLY A 41 -3.42 -1.58 -11.09
C GLY A 41 -1.96 -1.20 -11.29
N ALA A 42 -1.58 -0.95 -12.53
CA ALA A 42 -0.24 -0.46 -12.87
C ALA A 42 -0.32 0.67 -13.88
N THR A 43 0.48 1.70 -13.66
CA THR A 43 0.56 2.88 -14.51
C THR A 43 1.98 3.45 -14.55
N GLY A 44 2.22 4.40 -15.41
CA GLY A 44 3.48 5.12 -15.52
C GLY A 44 3.26 6.62 -15.56
N ASP A 45 4.04 7.38 -14.78
CA ASP A 45 3.95 8.85 -14.75
C ASP A 45 4.41 9.52 -16.05
N ALA A 46 5.39 8.92 -16.73
CA ALA A 46 6.06 9.52 -17.88
C ALA A 46 6.55 10.98 -17.62
N TYR A 47 6.95 11.27 -16.39
CA TYR A 47 7.27 12.61 -15.92
C TYR A 47 8.78 12.82 -15.70
N HIS A 48 9.38 12.05 -14.79
CA HIS A 48 10.79 12.23 -14.39
C HIS A 48 11.40 10.89 -13.94
N MET A 49 12.74 10.77 -14.03
CA MET A 49 13.43 9.53 -13.68
C MET A 49 13.27 9.11 -12.21
N THR A 50 13.20 10.07 -11.29
CA THR A 50 13.20 9.80 -9.85
C THR A 50 12.10 10.53 -9.07
N SER A 51 11.57 11.62 -9.60
CA SER A 51 10.48 12.37 -8.95
C SER A 51 9.13 11.83 -9.39
N PRO A 52 8.19 11.62 -8.45
CA PRO A 52 6.80 11.35 -8.80
C PRO A 52 6.17 12.56 -9.49
N SER A 53 5.15 12.32 -10.29
CA SER A 53 4.37 13.40 -10.92
C SER A 53 3.64 14.23 -9.87
N PRO A 54 3.73 15.57 -9.90
CA PRO A 54 3.05 16.43 -8.94
C PRO A 54 1.52 16.38 -9.06
N THR A 55 0.99 15.93 -10.21
CA THR A 55 -0.46 15.78 -10.38
C THR A 55 -1.02 14.58 -9.62
N GLY A 56 -0.21 13.55 -9.36
CA GLY A 56 -0.66 12.30 -8.74
C GLY A 56 -1.61 11.44 -9.59
N GLU A 57 -1.94 11.86 -10.81
CA GLU A 57 -2.98 11.22 -11.64
C GLU A 57 -2.65 9.76 -11.97
N ALA A 58 -1.40 9.47 -12.36
CA ALA A 58 -1.03 8.11 -12.73
C ALA A 58 -1.10 7.17 -11.51
N ALA A 59 -0.62 7.59 -10.35
CA ALA A 59 -0.74 6.83 -9.11
C ALA A 59 -2.21 6.66 -8.69
N ALA A 60 -3.04 7.69 -8.86
CA ALA A 60 -4.49 7.61 -8.62
C ALA A 60 -5.17 6.59 -9.54
N HIS A 61 -4.79 6.55 -10.82
CA HIS A 61 -5.31 5.55 -11.75
C HIS A 61 -4.89 4.12 -11.37
N ALA A 62 -3.65 3.90 -10.90
CA ALA A 62 -3.24 2.58 -10.41
C ALA A 62 -4.12 2.11 -9.24
N MET A 63 -4.38 2.98 -8.27
CA MET A 63 -5.31 2.69 -7.17
C MET A 63 -6.73 2.41 -7.67
N LYS A 64 -7.22 3.24 -8.59
CA LYS A 64 -8.56 3.10 -9.18
C LYS A 64 -8.73 1.77 -9.89
N TYR A 65 -7.78 1.40 -10.75
CA TYR A 65 -7.82 0.12 -11.45
C TYR A 65 -7.84 -1.06 -10.47
N ALA A 66 -7.04 -1.00 -9.39
CA ALA A 66 -6.98 -2.07 -8.42
C ALA A 66 -8.31 -2.30 -7.68
N TYR A 67 -8.98 -1.24 -7.20
CA TYR A 67 -10.26 -1.45 -6.52
C TYR A 67 -11.42 -1.70 -7.50
N GLU A 68 -11.40 -1.15 -8.71
CA GLU A 68 -12.40 -1.43 -9.74
C GLU A 68 -12.33 -2.88 -10.23
N GLU A 69 -11.12 -3.43 -10.44
CA GLU A 69 -10.93 -4.85 -10.77
C GLU A 69 -11.46 -5.76 -9.66
N ALA A 70 -11.31 -5.34 -8.41
CA ALA A 70 -11.88 -6.03 -7.25
C ALA A 70 -13.42 -5.90 -7.15
N GLY A 71 -14.07 -5.17 -8.07
CA GLY A 71 -15.50 -4.91 -8.06
C GLY A 71 -15.97 -3.95 -6.96
N LEU A 72 -15.04 -3.14 -6.43
CA LEU A 72 -15.30 -2.25 -5.30
C LEU A 72 -15.55 -0.81 -5.74
N LYS A 73 -16.23 -0.07 -4.87
CA LYS A 73 -16.36 1.39 -4.94
C LYS A 73 -15.34 2.04 -3.99
N PRO A 74 -15.00 3.33 -4.21
CA PRO A 74 -14.05 4.05 -3.35
C PRO A 74 -14.36 3.96 -1.86
N GLU A 75 -15.64 4.04 -1.47
CA GLU A 75 -16.08 4.05 -0.08
C GLU A 75 -15.90 2.71 0.64
N GLN A 76 -15.63 1.64 -0.12
CA GLN A 76 -15.39 0.31 0.41
C GLN A 76 -13.91 0.06 0.73
N VAL A 77 -13.01 0.92 0.23
CA VAL A 77 -11.58 0.90 0.57
C VAL A 77 -11.41 1.63 1.89
N ASN A 78 -11.20 0.92 2.97
CA ASN A 78 -11.13 1.52 4.30
C ASN A 78 -9.71 1.51 4.93
N TYR A 79 -8.72 0.95 4.22
CA TYR A 79 -7.32 0.99 4.62
C TYR A 79 -6.40 1.13 3.40
N ILE A 80 -5.32 1.90 3.54
CA ILE A 80 -4.24 1.99 2.55
C ILE A 80 -2.89 1.83 3.26
N ASN A 81 -2.13 0.84 2.85
CA ASN A 81 -0.69 0.75 3.13
C ASN A 81 0.04 1.55 2.04
N ALA A 82 0.36 2.77 2.36
CA ALA A 82 0.96 3.71 1.42
C ALA A 82 2.41 3.37 1.08
N HIS A 83 2.87 3.81 -0.06
CA HIS A 83 4.30 3.80 -0.37
C HIS A 83 5.08 4.60 0.67
N GLY A 84 4.63 5.81 1.01
CA GLY A 84 4.97 6.55 2.22
C GLY A 84 6.45 6.50 2.62
N THR A 85 7.33 7.03 1.77
CA THR A 85 8.79 6.99 1.98
C THR A 85 9.32 8.05 2.94
N SER A 86 8.48 8.94 3.43
CA SER A 86 8.88 10.11 4.23
C SER A 86 9.86 11.03 3.50
N THR A 87 9.66 11.20 2.20
CA THR A 87 10.42 12.15 1.37
C THR A 87 9.55 13.33 1.00
N GLY A 88 10.16 14.52 0.84
CA GLY A 88 9.46 15.79 0.68
C GLY A 88 8.49 15.88 -0.51
N LEU A 89 8.59 15.01 -1.50
CA LEU A 89 7.68 15.00 -2.65
C LEU A 89 6.72 13.81 -2.62
N ASN A 90 7.20 12.63 -2.21
CA ASN A 90 6.39 11.41 -2.29
C ASN A 90 5.11 11.52 -1.47
N ASP A 91 5.22 11.83 -0.18
CA ASP A 91 4.08 11.76 0.73
C ASP A 91 3.00 12.79 0.37
N LYS A 92 3.42 13.97 -0.06
CA LYS A 92 2.52 15.00 -0.57
C LYS A 92 1.79 14.56 -1.84
N TYR A 93 2.51 14.04 -2.82
CA TYR A 93 1.90 13.66 -4.10
C TYR A 93 1.10 12.37 -3.99
N GLU A 94 1.48 11.45 -3.12
CA GLU A 94 0.67 10.27 -2.80
C GLU A 94 -0.62 10.66 -2.08
N THR A 95 -0.58 11.64 -1.17
CA THR A 95 -1.79 12.23 -0.56
C THR A 95 -2.75 12.77 -1.62
N THR A 96 -2.22 13.52 -2.58
CA THR A 96 -3.00 14.02 -3.73
C THR A 96 -3.58 12.88 -4.54
N ALA A 97 -2.79 11.85 -4.85
CA ALA A 97 -3.22 10.69 -5.61
C ALA A 97 -4.34 9.91 -4.89
N ILE A 98 -4.25 9.73 -3.57
CA ILE A 98 -5.29 9.06 -2.77
C ILE A 98 -6.62 9.84 -2.84
N LYS A 99 -6.56 11.16 -2.70
CA LYS A 99 -7.76 12.01 -2.84
C LYS A 99 -8.37 11.95 -4.24
N LEU A 100 -7.54 11.91 -5.28
CA LEU A 100 -8.00 11.75 -6.67
C LEU A 100 -8.62 10.37 -6.93
N ALA A 101 -8.02 9.31 -6.36
CA ALA A 101 -8.49 7.94 -6.56
C ALA A 101 -9.81 7.65 -5.86
N LEU A 102 -9.95 8.07 -4.60
CA LEU A 102 -11.11 7.74 -3.78
C LEU A 102 -12.16 8.86 -3.72
N GLY A 103 -11.80 10.08 -4.12
CA GLY A 103 -12.58 11.28 -3.81
C GLY A 103 -12.32 11.77 -2.38
N GLU A 104 -12.49 13.06 -2.15
CA GLU A 104 -12.15 13.73 -0.88
C GLU A 104 -12.86 13.10 0.34
N GLU A 105 -14.14 12.77 0.19
CA GLU A 105 -14.94 12.25 1.31
C GLU A 105 -14.50 10.84 1.72
N ALA A 106 -14.27 9.92 0.76
CA ALA A 106 -13.82 8.56 1.04
C ALA A 106 -12.37 8.58 1.55
N ALA A 107 -11.49 9.38 0.95
CA ALA A 107 -10.10 9.49 1.36
C ALA A 107 -9.97 9.93 2.83
N ARG A 108 -10.82 10.87 3.31
CA ARG A 108 -10.81 11.30 4.72
C ARG A 108 -11.32 10.27 5.71
N LYS A 109 -12.06 9.26 5.25
CA LYS A 109 -12.56 8.15 6.07
C LYS A 109 -11.63 6.94 6.04
N THR A 110 -10.72 6.89 5.08
CA THR A 110 -9.77 5.79 4.90
C THR A 110 -8.60 5.96 5.85
N VAL A 111 -8.28 4.90 6.59
CA VAL A 111 -7.08 4.87 7.43
C VAL A 111 -5.87 4.56 6.56
N ILE A 112 -4.81 5.33 6.74
CA ILE A 112 -3.58 5.21 5.97
C ILE A 112 -2.42 4.95 6.94
N ASN A 113 -1.47 4.14 6.56
CA ASN A 113 -0.18 4.07 7.22
C ASN A 113 0.94 3.82 6.21
N SER A 114 2.17 3.80 6.66
CA SER A 114 3.28 3.25 5.91
C SER A 114 4.06 2.25 6.76
N THR A 115 4.12 1.01 6.29
CA THR A 115 4.94 -0.05 6.89
C THR A 115 6.41 0.34 6.90
N LYS A 116 6.85 1.18 5.96
CA LYS A 116 8.23 1.70 5.91
C LYS A 116 8.61 2.51 7.15
N SER A 117 7.65 3.07 7.87
CA SER A 117 7.93 3.74 9.16
C SER A 117 8.57 2.79 10.18
N MET A 118 8.27 1.49 10.11
CA MET A 118 8.80 0.45 11.01
C MET A 118 9.97 -0.34 10.40
N THR A 119 9.90 -0.65 9.10
CA THR A 119 10.87 -1.54 8.44
C THR A 119 11.98 -0.83 7.69
N GLY A 120 11.83 0.47 7.44
CA GLY A 120 12.59 1.18 6.43
C GLY A 120 12.18 0.74 5.02
N HIS A 121 12.79 1.36 4.01
CA HIS A 121 12.50 1.03 2.61
C HIS A 121 13.29 -0.20 2.17
N LEU A 122 12.60 -1.30 1.90
CA LEU A 122 13.20 -2.58 1.51
C LEU A 122 13.46 -2.71 0.01
N LEU A 123 13.40 -1.60 -0.73
CA LEU A 123 13.62 -1.56 -2.18
C LEU A 123 12.70 -2.57 -2.92
N GLY A 124 13.26 -3.47 -3.72
CA GLY A 124 12.48 -4.45 -4.48
C GLY A 124 11.67 -5.43 -3.64
N ALA A 125 11.98 -5.58 -2.34
CA ALA A 125 11.21 -6.43 -1.43
C ALA A 125 10.08 -5.68 -0.69
N ALA A 126 10.01 -4.35 -0.80
CA ALA A 126 9.04 -3.54 -0.06
C ALA A 126 7.60 -3.98 -0.36
N GLY A 127 7.24 -4.08 -1.62
CA GLY A 127 5.88 -4.47 -2.03
C GLY A 127 5.46 -5.85 -1.52
N GLY A 128 6.37 -6.84 -1.51
CA GLY A 128 6.09 -8.17 -0.96
C GLY A 128 5.84 -8.15 0.55
N MET A 129 6.65 -7.38 1.31
CA MET A 129 6.45 -7.21 2.74
C MET A 129 5.15 -6.44 3.04
N GLU A 130 4.90 -5.38 2.32
CA GLU A 130 3.70 -4.55 2.47
C GLU A 130 2.43 -5.33 2.11
N ALA A 131 2.48 -6.19 1.10
CA ALA A 131 1.38 -7.10 0.76
C ALA A 131 1.07 -8.07 1.92
N ILE A 132 2.09 -8.64 2.55
CA ILE A 132 1.92 -9.52 3.73
C ILE A 132 1.28 -8.75 4.88
N VAL A 133 1.80 -7.58 5.21
CA VAL A 133 1.26 -6.73 6.29
C VAL A 133 -0.19 -6.35 6.00
N THR A 134 -0.50 -5.97 4.76
CA THR A 134 -1.86 -5.61 4.34
C THR A 134 -2.81 -6.80 4.44
N ALA A 135 -2.40 -7.99 3.99
CA ALA A 135 -3.21 -9.22 4.12
C ALA A 135 -3.49 -9.57 5.60
N LEU A 136 -2.48 -9.44 6.46
CA LEU A 136 -2.65 -9.66 7.91
C LEU A 136 -3.54 -8.59 8.55
N SER A 137 -3.49 -7.34 8.09
CA SER A 137 -4.39 -6.28 8.54
C SER A 137 -5.85 -6.60 8.18
N VAL A 138 -6.09 -7.08 6.97
CA VAL A 138 -7.42 -7.53 6.51
C VAL A 138 -7.91 -8.73 7.33
N GLN A 139 -7.04 -9.71 7.58
CA GLN A 139 -7.39 -10.92 8.34
C GLN A 139 -7.75 -10.61 9.79
N ASN A 140 -6.98 -9.72 10.44
CA ASN A 140 -7.06 -9.50 11.88
C ASN A 140 -7.84 -8.24 12.28
N ASP A 141 -8.41 -7.50 11.33
CA ASP A 141 -9.10 -6.24 11.59
C ASP A 141 -8.23 -5.25 12.39
N PHE A 142 -6.97 -5.11 11.97
CA PHE A 142 -5.96 -4.38 12.71
C PHE A 142 -5.06 -3.59 11.76
N VAL A 143 -4.89 -2.30 12.04
CA VAL A 143 -3.96 -1.42 11.32
C VAL A 143 -2.90 -0.93 12.31
N HIS A 144 -1.62 -1.21 11.98
CA HIS A 144 -0.52 -0.71 12.80
C HIS A 144 -0.32 0.79 12.61
N LYS A 145 0.17 1.46 13.65
CA LYS A 145 0.43 2.90 13.57
C LYS A 145 1.61 3.23 12.65
N THR A 146 1.62 4.43 12.12
CA THR A 146 2.82 5.06 11.56
C THR A 146 3.68 5.56 12.72
N ILE A 147 4.90 5.06 12.84
CA ILE A 147 5.86 5.49 13.87
C ILE A 147 6.80 6.58 13.33
N ASN A 148 7.57 7.21 14.24
CA ASN A 148 8.51 8.30 13.92
C ASN A 148 7.85 9.56 13.33
N TYR A 149 6.55 9.73 13.48
CA TYR A 149 5.85 10.93 13.10
C TYR A 149 5.97 11.96 14.22
N THR A 150 6.61 13.10 13.95
CA THR A 150 6.89 14.12 14.97
C THR A 150 6.27 15.47 14.65
N THR A 151 6.13 15.80 13.37
CA THR A 151 5.66 17.10 12.95
C THR A 151 4.61 16.94 11.85
N PRO A 152 3.39 17.44 12.04
CA PRO A 152 2.37 17.44 11.02
C PRO A 152 2.78 18.24 9.79
N ASP A 153 2.50 17.70 8.61
CA ASP A 153 2.64 18.40 7.35
C ASP A 153 1.23 18.80 6.86
N PRO A 154 0.94 20.11 6.68
CA PRO A 154 -0.39 20.56 6.23
C PRO A 154 -0.75 20.09 4.82
N GLU A 155 0.21 19.66 4.00
CA GLU A 155 -0.04 19.08 2.68
C GLU A 155 -0.38 17.57 2.74
N CYS A 156 -0.17 16.96 3.91
CA CYS A 156 -0.51 15.57 4.21
C CYS A 156 -1.63 15.54 5.26
N ASP A 157 -2.86 15.86 4.87
CA ASP A 157 -4.00 16.16 5.75
C ASP A 157 -5.04 15.02 5.86
N LEU A 158 -4.61 13.78 5.62
CA LEU A 158 -5.43 12.57 5.78
C LEU A 158 -5.13 11.86 7.11
N ASP A 159 -5.81 10.76 7.39
CA ASP A 159 -5.61 9.96 8.61
C ASP A 159 -4.46 8.96 8.44
N TYR A 160 -3.26 9.35 8.85
CA TYR A 160 -2.04 8.52 8.73
C TYR A 160 -1.81 7.56 9.91
N CYS A 161 -2.82 7.29 10.72
CA CYS A 161 -2.76 6.34 11.84
C CYS A 161 -1.59 6.62 12.80
N VAL A 162 -1.41 7.88 13.18
CA VAL A 162 -0.24 8.31 14.00
C VAL A 162 -0.48 8.19 15.51
N GLU A 163 -1.73 8.26 15.95
CA GLU A 163 -2.10 8.27 17.36
C GLU A 163 -1.88 6.92 18.06
N GLY A 164 -1.98 5.81 17.33
CA GLY A 164 -1.82 4.47 17.87
C GLY A 164 -2.22 3.40 16.87
N ASN A 165 -1.98 2.13 17.23
CA ASN A 165 -2.54 1.02 16.49
C ASN A 165 -4.07 1.10 16.54
N ARG A 166 -4.74 0.66 15.48
CA ARG A 166 -6.18 0.76 15.35
C ARG A 166 -6.81 -0.60 15.12
N GLU A 167 -7.69 -1.00 16.02
CA GLU A 167 -8.59 -2.13 15.84
C GLU A 167 -9.85 -1.61 15.13
N MET A 168 -10.08 -2.10 13.92
CA MET A 168 -11.21 -1.68 13.10
C MET A 168 -11.48 -2.72 12.02
N PRO A 169 -12.73 -2.93 11.58
CA PRO A 169 -12.98 -3.80 10.44
C PRO A 169 -12.21 -3.34 9.20
N VAL A 170 -11.41 -4.22 8.60
CA VAL A 170 -10.69 -3.97 7.36
C VAL A 170 -11.25 -4.89 6.29
N TYR A 171 -12.20 -4.40 5.51
CA TYR A 171 -12.87 -5.18 4.46
C TYR A 171 -12.05 -5.26 3.20
N ALA A 172 -11.50 -4.12 2.78
CA ALA A 172 -10.66 -3.99 1.61
C ALA A 172 -9.56 -2.95 1.85
N ALA A 173 -8.37 -3.29 1.41
CA ALA A 173 -7.19 -2.46 1.56
C ALA A 173 -6.42 -2.36 0.25
N LEU A 174 -5.77 -1.22 0.05
CA LEU A 174 -4.81 -1.03 -1.03
C LEU A 174 -3.39 -1.05 -0.48
N SER A 175 -2.47 -1.61 -1.24
CA SER A 175 -1.03 -1.51 -0.98
C SER A 175 -0.35 -0.87 -2.19
N ASN A 176 0.25 0.30 -1.98
CA ASN A 176 0.85 1.12 -3.03
C ASN A 176 2.35 0.92 -3.12
N SER A 177 2.85 0.81 -4.32
CA SER A 177 4.29 0.83 -4.62
C SER A 177 4.57 1.83 -5.73
N LEU A 178 5.27 2.91 -5.39
CA LEU A 178 5.66 3.96 -6.32
C LEU A 178 7.17 3.87 -6.51
N GLY A 179 7.64 3.76 -7.74
CA GLY A 179 9.04 3.50 -8.04
C GLY A 179 9.68 4.55 -8.93
N PHE A 180 11.01 4.61 -8.90
CA PHE A 180 11.77 5.41 -9.85
C PHE A 180 11.44 5.01 -11.28
N GLY A 181 11.53 5.96 -12.21
CA GLY A 181 11.04 5.79 -13.58
C GLY A 181 9.55 6.07 -13.72
N GLY A 182 8.88 6.49 -12.62
CA GLY A 182 7.45 6.79 -12.61
C GLY A 182 6.57 5.53 -12.61
N HIS A 183 7.09 4.40 -12.16
CA HIS A 183 6.30 3.18 -12.03
C HIS A 183 5.38 3.26 -10.82
N ASN A 184 4.09 3.08 -11.05
CA ASN A 184 3.08 3.00 -10.00
C ASN A 184 2.39 1.65 -10.08
N ALA A 185 2.30 0.96 -8.95
CA ALA A 185 1.57 -0.30 -8.83
C ALA A 185 0.76 -0.30 -7.54
N THR A 186 -0.45 -0.79 -7.62
CA THR A 186 -1.33 -0.98 -6.46
C THR A 186 -1.96 -2.36 -6.53
N ILE A 187 -1.98 -3.07 -5.40
CA ILE A 187 -2.78 -4.27 -5.23
C ILE A 187 -3.94 -3.99 -4.29
N CYS A 188 -5.09 -4.57 -4.60
CA CYS A 188 -6.26 -4.57 -3.73
C CYS A 188 -6.38 -5.93 -3.04
N ILE A 189 -6.40 -5.90 -1.72
CA ILE A 189 -6.54 -7.07 -0.86
C ILE A 189 -7.83 -6.93 -0.07
N LYS A 190 -8.68 -7.95 -0.09
CA LYS A 190 -9.96 -7.94 0.64
C LYS A 190 -10.16 -9.21 1.46
N LYS A 191 -11.14 -9.18 2.37
CA LYS A 191 -11.61 -10.39 3.07
C LYS A 191 -12.16 -11.40 2.05
N CYS A 192 -11.90 -12.67 2.32
CA CYS A 192 -12.58 -13.75 1.63
C CYS A 192 -14.02 -13.89 2.17
N ASP A 193 -14.96 -14.08 1.27
CA ASP A 193 -16.38 -14.38 1.58
C ASP A 193 -16.58 -15.81 2.07
#